data_e20b781e5910d1b5fe2fa1ff9bd8c178
#
_entry.id   e20b781e5910d1b5fe2fa1ff9bd8c178
#
_cell.length_a   1.000
_cell.length_b   1.000
_cell.length_c   1.000
_cell.angle_alpha   90.00
_cell.angle_beta   90.00
_cell.angle_gamma   90.00
#
_symmetry.space_group_name_H-M   'P 1'
#
loop_
_entity.id
_entity.type
_entity.pdbx_description
1 polymer ?
#
loop_
_entity_poly.entity_id
_entity_poly.type
_entity_poly.pdbx_seq_one_letter_code
_entity_poly.pdbx_strand_id
1 'polypeptide(L)'
;MKTALFTLLSVLLSGSALATPYKVDMGHSAVLFKVKHFNVGYTFGSFKSFKGSFEEGASVELTVDASSVDSNVEKRDSHLKGPDFFNVKQFPEITFKGSKWEGDTVTGALSFHGVTKEVSLKVEKVGAGADPWGNQRVGYYGELTIKRSDFGVSYGVKEGSASDELTLIISLEGVQKKG
;
A
#
# COMPACT_ATOMS: atom_id res chain seq x y z
N MET A 1 -65.45 27.62 -5.82
CA MET A 1 -64.02 27.92 -6.11
C MET A 1 -63.19 26.91 -5.37
N LYS A 2 -62.54 25.96 -6.09
CA LYS A 2 -61.65 24.92 -5.50
C LYS A 2 -60.21 25.30 -5.85
N THR A 3 -59.46 25.73 -4.86
CA THR A 3 -58.06 26.11 -5.02
C THR A 3 -57.20 24.84 -4.94
N ALA A 4 -56.55 24.44 -6.05
CA ALA A 4 -55.63 23.35 -6.10
C ALA A 4 -54.24 23.83 -5.64
N LEU A 5 -53.70 23.24 -4.57
CA LEU A 5 -52.37 23.52 -4.05
C LEU A 5 -51.38 22.57 -4.79
N PHE A 6 -50.57 23.11 -5.67
CA PHE A 6 -49.48 22.39 -6.33
C PHE A 6 -48.26 22.36 -5.39
N THR A 7 -47.96 21.21 -4.81
CA THR A 7 -46.76 21.00 -4.05
C THR A 7 -45.62 20.67 -5.01
N LEU A 8 -44.67 21.57 -5.14
CA LEU A 8 -43.46 21.39 -5.94
C LEU A 8 -42.47 20.50 -5.15
N LEU A 9 -42.33 19.24 -5.54
CA LEU A 9 -41.36 18.31 -4.97
C LEU A 9 -39.99 18.59 -5.60
N SER A 10 -39.12 19.32 -4.90
CA SER A 10 -37.74 19.54 -5.34
C SER A 10 -36.91 18.31 -5.02
N VAL A 11 -36.57 17.53 -6.04
CA VAL A 11 -35.60 16.41 -5.95
C VAL A 11 -34.20 17.03 -5.90
N LEU A 12 -33.57 17.04 -4.72
CA LEU A 12 -32.18 17.37 -4.57
C LEU A 12 -31.34 16.16 -5.11
N LEU A 13 -30.84 16.26 -6.32
CA LEU A 13 -29.80 15.39 -6.82
C LEU A 13 -28.50 15.72 -6.05
N SER A 14 -28.22 14.94 -5.04
CA SER A 14 -26.88 14.93 -4.41
C SER A 14 -25.89 14.33 -5.40
N GLY A 15 -25.29 15.14 -6.23
CA GLY A 15 -24.16 14.73 -7.06
C GLY A 15 -22.99 14.41 -6.13
N SER A 16 -22.62 13.13 -6.02
CA SER A 16 -21.32 12.75 -5.43
C SER A 16 -20.24 13.33 -6.32
N ALA A 17 -19.59 14.39 -5.86
CA ALA A 17 -18.36 14.85 -6.48
C ALA A 17 -17.35 13.70 -6.39
N LEU A 18 -16.94 13.16 -7.54
CA LEU A 18 -15.84 12.19 -7.58
C LEU A 18 -14.60 12.91 -7.05
N ALA A 19 -14.11 12.46 -5.91
CA ALA A 19 -12.87 12.99 -5.35
C ALA A 19 -11.73 12.67 -6.32
N THR A 20 -10.90 13.67 -6.60
CA THR A 20 -9.72 13.45 -7.46
C THR A 20 -8.68 12.64 -6.67
N PRO A 21 -8.19 11.52 -7.21
CA PRO A 21 -7.24 10.70 -6.47
C PRO A 21 -5.92 11.41 -6.26
N TYR A 22 -5.30 11.13 -5.12
CA TYR A 22 -3.92 11.49 -4.83
C TYR A 22 -2.99 10.55 -5.57
N LYS A 23 -1.96 11.07 -6.25
CA LYS A 23 -0.86 10.28 -6.79
C LYS A 23 0.23 10.14 -5.73
N VAL A 24 0.75 8.94 -5.56
CA VAL A 24 1.87 8.69 -4.64
C VAL A 24 3.10 9.46 -5.10
N ASP A 25 3.64 10.29 -4.21
CA ASP A 25 4.92 10.96 -4.37
C ASP A 25 6.03 10.04 -3.87
N MET A 26 6.68 9.31 -4.79
CA MET A 26 7.74 8.36 -4.45
C MET A 26 8.93 9.02 -3.72
N GLY A 27 9.18 10.29 -3.96
CA GLY A 27 10.29 11.02 -3.32
C GLY A 27 10.09 11.25 -1.82
N HIS A 28 8.84 11.23 -1.36
CA HIS A 28 8.46 11.45 0.05
C HIS A 28 7.71 10.24 0.64
N SER A 29 7.76 9.11 -0.05
CA SER A 29 7.11 7.87 0.37
C SER A 29 8.12 6.75 0.55
N ALA A 30 7.77 5.73 1.34
CA ALA A 30 8.61 4.57 1.57
C ALA A 30 7.78 3.28 1.63
N VAL A 31 8.30 2.24 1.02
CA VAL A 31 7.83 0.86 1.17
C VAL A 31 8.99 0.03 1.69
N LEU A 32 8.87 -0.40 2.95
CA LEU A 32 9.91 -1.12 3.67
C LEU A 32 9.36 -2.48 4.12
N PHE A 33 10.29 -3.36 4.48
CA PHE A 33 9.95 -4.58 5.18
C PHE A 33 10.94 -4.87 6.31
N LYS A 34 10.51 -5.63 7.32
CA LYS A 34 11.36 -6.21 8.34
C LYS A 34 11.05 -7.69 8.52
N VAL A 35 12.09 -8.49 8.72
CA VAL A 35 12.01 -9.92 9.02
C VAL A 35 12.96 -10.24 10.17
N LYS A 36 12.53 -11.10 11.11
CA LYS A 36 13.39 -11.53 12.20
C LYS A 36 14.44 -12.51 11.67
N HIS A 37 15.70 -12.30 12.03
CA HIS A 37 16.84 -13.11 11.62
C HIS A 37 17.41 -13.88 12.81
N PHE A 38 17.43 -15.22 12.74
CA PHE A 38 17.84 -16.16 13.80
C PHE A 38 17.24 -15.89 15.18
N ASN A 39 16.09 -15.21 15.25
CA ASN A 39 15.47 -14.74 16.50
C ASN A 39 16.35 -13.80 17.36
N VAL A 40 17.42 -13.25 16.82
CA VAL A 40 18.34 -12.35 17.56
C VAL A 40 18.27 -10.89 17.11
N GLY A 41 17.74 -10.62 15.91
CA GLY A 41 17.62 -9.26 15.41
C GLY A 41 16.67 -9.16 14.22
N TYR A 42 16.56 -7.98 13.65
CA TYR A 42 15.77 -7.74 12.45
C TYR A 42 16.64 -7.37 11.27
N THR A 43 16.34 -7.96 10.13
CA THR A 43 16.81 -7.48 8.83
C THR A 43 15.72 -6.57 8.23
N PHE A 44 16.14 -5.42 7.76
CA PHE A 44 15.29 -4.48 7.04
C PHE A 44 15.67 -4.44 5.57
N GLY A 45 14.70 -4.12 4.75
CA GLY A 45 14.91 -3.76 3.36
C GLY A 45 13.87 -2.76 2.88
N SER A 46 14.14 -2.13 1.75
CA SER A 46 13.26 -1.17 1.10
C SER A 46 13.08 -1.54 -0.37
N PHE A 47 12.02 -1.03 -0.99
CA PHE A 47 11.87 -1.02 -2.43
C PHE A 47 12.08 0.40 -2.93
N LYS A 48 12.99 0.56 -3.90
CA LYS A 48 13.36 1.88 -4.44
C LYS A 48 12.47 2.36 -5.57
N SER A 49 11.63 1.48 -6.12
CA SER A 49 10.74 1.79 -7.22
C SER A 49 9.33 1.27 -6.94
N PHE A 50 8.39 2.18 -6.83
CA PHE A 50 6.97 1.90 -6.68
C PHE A 50 6.13 3.07 -7.22
N LYS A 51 4.87 2.81 -7.52
CA LYS A 51 3.90 3.82 -7.99
C LYS A 51 2.53 3.48 -7.45
N GLY A 52 1.67 4.48 -7.36
CA GLY A 52 0.32 4.25 -6.91
C GLY A 52 -0.52 5.51 -6.89
N SER A 53 -1.76 5.31 -6.48
CA SER A 53 -2.71 6.38 -6.21
C SER A 53 -3.70 5.91 -5.15
N PHE A 54 -4.34 6.85 -4.48
CA PHE A 54 -5.39 6.54 -3.53
C PHE A 54 -6.43 7.67 -3.47
N GLU A 55 -7.62 7.28 -3.12
CA GLU A 55 -8.74 8.16 -2.83
C GLU A 55 -9.16 7.93 -1.38
N GLU A 56 -9.08 8.98 -0.55
CA GLU A 56 -9.34 8.87 0.89
C GLU A 56 -10.74 8.32 1.16
N GLY A 57 -10.81 7.31 2.02
CA GLY A 57 -12.08 6.65 2.37
C GLY A 57 -12.68 5.78 1.25
N ALA A 58 -11.99 5.56 0.15
CA ALA A 58 -12.50 4.79 -0.98
C ALA A 58 -11.54 3.69 -1.45
N SER A 59 -10.37 4.04 -2.00
CA SER A 59 -9.50 3.06 -2.65
C SER A 59 -8.01 3.38 -2.52
N VAL A 60 -7.20 2.34 -2.66
CA VAL A 60 -5.73 2.44 -2.75
C VAL A 60 -5.25 1.48 -3.82
N GLU A 61 -4.41 1.96 -4.72
CA GLU A 61 -3.66 1.12 -5.65
C GLU A 61 -2.16 1.39 -5.48
N LEU A 62 -1.39 0.35 -5.19
CA LEU A 62 0.06 0.41 -5.08
C LEU A 62 0.68 -0.72 -5.89
N THR A 63 1.67 -0.39 -6.71
CA THR A 63 2.50 -1.34 -7.46
C THR A 63 3.95 -1.09 -7.11
N VAL A 64 4.63 -2.12 -6.66
CA VAL A 64 6.05 -2.11 -6.26
C VAL A 64 6.82 -2.97 -7.23
N ASP A 65 7.93 -2.45 -7.77
CA ASP A 65 8.91 -3.22 -8.55
C ASP A 65 9.71 -4.10 -7.58
N ALA A 66 9.47 -5.41 -7.60
CA ALA A 66 10.16 -6.36 -6.72
C ALA A 66 11.68 -6.39 -6.97
N SER A 67 12.13 -6.06 -8.18
CA SER A 67 13.56 -6.02 -8.53
C SER A 67 14.31 -4.84 -7.90
N SER A 68 13.56 -3.84 -7.42
CA SER A 68 14.10 -2.66 -6.75
C SER A 68 14.46 -2.85 -5.28
N VAL A 69 14.39 -4.08 -4.78
CA VAL A 69 14.74 -4.43 -3.41
C VAL A 69 16.18 -4.02 -3.08
N ASP A 70 16.33 -3.37 -1.93
CA ASP A 70 17.59 -2.91 -1.36
C ASP A 70 17.59 -3.13 0.15
N SER A 71 18.48 -3.96 0.63
CA SER A 71 18.70 -4.25 2.04
C SER A 71 20.06 -3.74 2.55
N ASN A 72 20.72 -2.86 1.79
CA ASN A 72 22.08 -2.34 2.00
C ASN A 72 23.19 -3.40 1.94
N VAL A 73 22.90 -4.60 1.39
CA VAL A 73 23.89 -5.67 1.20
C VAL A 73 23.65 -6.34 -0.15
N GLU A 74 24.47 -6.03 -1.13
CA GLU A 74 24.33 -6.47 -2.53
C GLU A 74 24.16 -8.00 -2.68
N LYS A 75 24.96 -8.79 -1.94
CA LYS A 75 24.85 -10.25 -1.97
C LYS A 75 23.49 -10.74 -1.48
N ARG A 76 22.94 -10.10 -0.45
CA ARG A 76 21.59 -10.40 0.05
C ARG A 76 20.53 -9.97 -0.95
N ASP A 77 20.65 -8.80 -1.55
CA ASP A 77 19.71 -8.31 -2.54
C ASP A 77 19.66 -9.20 -3.77
N SER A 78 20.80 -9.72 -4.22
CA SER A 78 20.88 -10.72 -5.28
C SER A 78 20.12 -11.99 -4.92
N HIS A 79 20.23 -12.49 -3.68
CA HIS A 79 19.49 -13.66 -3.21
C HIS A 79 17.99 -13.36 -3.06
N LEU A 80 17.62 -12.19 -2.53
CA LEU A 80 16.24 -11.78 -2.41
C LEU A 80 15.51 -11.72 -3.76
N LYS A 81 16.21 -11.36 -4.83
CA LYS A 81 15.66 -11.34 -6.20
C LYS A 81 15.49 -12.75 -6.78
N GLY A 82 16.10 -13.75 -6.18
CA GLY A 82 16.09 -15.15 -6.61
C GLY A 82 14.78 -15.89 -6.29
N PRO A 83 14.70 -17.17 -6.76
CA PRO A 83 13.50 -18.00 -6.62
C PRO A 83 13.11 -18.34 -5.19
N ASP A 84 14.06 -18.28 -4.24
CA ASP A 84 13.81 -18.54 -2.82
C ASP A 84 12.97 -17.47 -2.12
N PHE A 85 12.91 -16.25 -2.73
CA PHE A 85 12.25 -15.09 -2.15
C PHE A 85 11.30 -14.40 -3.14
N PHE A 86 11.71 -13.30 -3.80
CA PHE A 86 10.82 -12.53 -4.65
C PHE A 86 10.62 -13.16 -6.04
N ASN A 87 11.59 -13.97 -6.51
CA ASN A 87 11.57 -14.57 -7.84
C ASN A 87 11.19 -13.56 -8.93
N VAL A 88 11.93 -12.44 -8.96
CA VAL A 88 11.57 -11.25 -9.75
C VAL A 88 11.49 -11.50 -11.26
N LYS A 89 12.13 -12.58 -11.75
CA LYS A 89 12.01 -13.00 -13.17
C LYS A 89 10.62 -13.48 -13.49
N GLN A 90 9.94 -14.14 -12.56
CA GLN A 90 8.59 -14.67 -12.73
C GLN A 90 7.52 -13.73 -12.18
N PHE A 91 7.82 -13.03 -11.08
CA PHE A 91 6.92 -12.15 -10.37
C PHE A 91 7.56 -10.77 -10.19
N PRO A 92 7.63 -9.95 -11.26
CA PRO A 92 8.33 -8.66 -11.22
C PRO A 92 7.65 -7.61 -10.34
N GLU A 93 6.37 -7.78 -10.05
CA GLU A 93 5.58 -6.79 -9.30
C GLU A 93 4.95 -7.39 -8.05
N ILE A 94 4.89 -6.56 -7.00
CA ILE A 94 4.05 -6.76 -5.82
C ILE A 94 2.96 -5.71 -5.89
N THR A 95 1.68 -6.10 -5.77
CA THR A 95 0.57 -5.15 -5.89
C THR A 95 -0.36 -5.21 -4.69
N PHE A 96 -0.87 -4.05 -4.29
CA PHE A 96 -1.96 -3.96 -3.34
C PHE A 96 -3.11 -3.15 -3.96
N LYS A 97 -4.33 -3.73 -3.93
CA LYS A 97 -5.57 -3.09 -4.37
C LYS A 97 -6.55 -3.05 -3.22
N GLY A 98 -6.54 -1.95 -2.47
CA GLY A 98 -7.48 -1.67 -1.41
C GLY A 98 -8.79 -1.18 -2.01
N SER A 99 -9.86 -1.92 -1.79
CA SER A 99 -11.19 -1.62 -2.32
C SER A 99 -12.20 -1.25 -1.24
N LYS A 100 -11.80 -1.33 0.02
CA LYS A 100 -12.64 -1.02 1.17
C LYS A 100 -11.79 -0.27 2.19
N TRP A 101 -12.12 1.00 2.39
CA TRP A 101 -11.44 1.86 3.36
C TRP A 101 -12.46 2.36 4.39
N GLU A 102 -12.43 1.80 5.59
CA GLU A 102 -13.34 2.12 6.69
C GLU A 102 -12.55 2.59 7.91
N GLY A 103 -12.73 3.84 8.27
CA GLY A 103 -12.01 4.45 9.39
C GLY A 103 -10.51 4.42 9.18
N ASP A 104 -9.79 3.71 10.05
CA ASP A 104 -8.34 3.50 10.02
C ASP A 104 -7.91 2.20 9.31
N THR A 105 -8.82 1.49 8.65
CA THR A 105 -8.54 0.18 8.08
C THR A 105 -8.81 0.15 6.57
N VAL A 106 -7.81 -0.27 5.82
CA VAL A 106 -7.90 -0.52 4.37
C VAL A 106 -7.83 -2.01 4.13
N THR A 107 -8.90 -2.59 3.59
CA THR A 107 -8.95 -4.01 3.21
C THR A 107 -8.84 -4.13 1.69
N GLY A 108 -8.03 -5.08 1.23
CA GLY A 108 -7.81 -5.27 -0.20
C GLY A 108 -6.97 -6.50 -0.52
N ALA A 109 -6.77 -6.68 -1.81
CA ALA A 109 -6.01 -7.81 -2.37
C ALA A 109 -4.52 -7.46 -2.45
N LEU A 110 -3.70 -8.20 -1.71
CA LEU A 110 -2.24 -8.21 -1.82
C LEU A 110 -1.82 -9.35 -2.73
N SER A 111 -1.14 -9.03 -3.83
CA SER A 111 -0.51 -10.01 -4.72
C SER A 111 0.99 -9.97 -4.51
N PHE A 112 1.54 -11.08 -4.07
CA PHE A 112 2.96 -11.27 -3.80
C PHE A 112 3.38 -12.67 -4.23
N HIS A 113 4.51 -12.79 -4.93
CA HIS A 113 5.06 -14.06 -5.41
C HIS A 113 4.03 -14.93 -6.17
N GLY A 114 3.16 -14.31 -6.98
CA GLY A 114 2.12 -14.97 -7.76
C GLY A 114 0.88 -15.42 -6.97
N VAL A 115 0.84 -15.22 -5.67
CA VAL A 115 -0.30 -15.53 -4.82
C VAL A 115 -1.02 -14.24 -4.43
N THR A 116 -2.36 -14.25 -4.52
CA THR A 116 -3.19 -13.12 -4.11
C THR A 116 -4.04 -13.51 -2.89
N LYS A 117 -3.97 -12.67 -1.84
CA LYS A 117 -4.78 -12.84 -0.62
C LYS A 117 -5.39 -11.51 -0.20
N GLU A 118 -6.57 -11.57 0.40
CA GLU A 118 -7.17 -10.43 1.07
C GLU A 118 -6.43 -10.18 2.38
N VAL A 119 -6.07 -8.92 2.61
CA VAL A 119 -5.41 -8.45 3.84
C VAL A 119 -6.04 -7.15 4.30
N SER A 120 -5.91 -6.86 5.60
CA SER A 120 -6.37 -5.60 6.19
C SER A 120 -5.18 -4.86 6.77
N LEU A 121 -4.93 -3.65 6.25
CA LEU A 121 -3.88 -2.74 6.67
C LEU A 121 -4.49 -1.66 7.57
N LYS A 122 -3.97 -1.51 8.78
CA LYS A 122 -4.26 -0.34 9.60
C LYS A 122 -3.41 0.83 9.15
N VAL A 123 -4.06 1.98 8.95
CA VAL A 123 -3.41 3.20 8.49
C VAL A 123 -3.68 4.35 9.44
N GLU A 124 -2.67 5.14 9.71
CA GLU A 124 -2.74 6.40 10.46
C GLU A 124 -2.57 7.56 9.49
N LYS A 125 -3.48 8.53 9.55
CA LYS A 125 -3.31 9.80 8.81
C LYS A 125 -2.28 10.66 9.53
N VAL A 126 -1.10 10.82 8.92
CA VAL A 126 0.00 11.62 9.47
C VAL A 126 -0.35 13.11 9.42
N GLY A 127 -0.96 13.56 8.31
CA GLY A 127 -1.37 14.95 8.13
C GLY A 127 -1.84 15.24 6.72
N ALA A 128 -2.35 16.46 6.53
CA ALA A 128 -2.73 16.98 5.22
C ALA A 128 -2.52 18.49 5.17
N GLY A 129 -2.24 19.03 4.00
CA GLY A 129 -2.05 20.46 3.79
C GLY A 129 -1.66 20.82 2.36
N ALA A 130 -1.55 22.11 2.09
CA ALA A 130 -1.06 22.60 0.81
C ALA A 130 0.46 22.74 0.85
N ASP A 131 1.14 22.35 -0.24
CA ASP A 131 2.55 22.64 -0.43
C ASP A 131 2.77 24.11 -0.89
N PRO A 132 4.01 24.61 -0.91
CA PRO A 132 4.29 26.00 -1.32
C PRO A 132 3.89 26.32 -2.76
N TRP A 133 3.64 25.32 -3.59
CA TRP A 133 3.18 25.46 -4.98
C TRP A 133 1.65 25.36 -5.12
N GLY A 134 0.94 25.13 -4.00
CA GLY A 134 -0.52 25.07 -3.94
C GLY A 134 -1.13 23.71 -4.26
N ASN A 135 -0.32 22.65 -4.41
CA ASN A 135 -0.85 21.29 -4.50
C ASN A 135 -1.33 20.82 -3.13
N GLN A 136 -2.39 20.01 -3.09
CA GLN A 136 -2.83 19.36 -1.88
C GLN A 136 -1.99 18.11 -1.63
N ARG A 137 -1.54 17.93 -0.38
CA ARG A 137 -0.78 16.77 0.07
C ARG A 137 -1.46 16.12 1.25
N VAL A 138 -1.35 14.80 1.33
CA VAL A 138 -1.82 14.01 2.47
C VAL A 138 -0.87 12.85 2.71
N GLY A 139 -0.56 12.59 3.97
CA GLY A 139 0.34 11.52 4.39
C GLY A 139 -0.37 10.45 5.19
N TYR A 140 -0.05 9.18 4.90
CA TYR A 140 -0.50 8.01 5.63
C TYR A 140 0.67 7.11 6.00
N TYR A 141 0.60 6.54 7.20
CA TYR A 141 1.52 5.51 7.69
C TYR A 141 0.74 4.26 8.05
N GLY A 142 1.32 3.07 7.81
CA GLY A 142 0.73 1.82 8.23
C GLY A 142 1.73 0.68 8.29
N GLU A 143 1.40 -0.33 9.10
CA GLU A 143 2.14 -1.58 9.18
C GLU A 143 1.20 -2.77 8.96
N LEU A 144 1.66 -3.75 8.20
CA LEU A 144 0.96 -5.00 7.93
C LEU A 144 1.92 -6.17 8.16
N THR A 145 1.57 -7.09 9.05
CA THR A 145 2.31 -8.34 9.22
C THR A 145 1.60 -9.47 8.49
N ILE A 146 2.33 -10.17 7.64
CA ILE A 146 1.87 -11.35 6.90
C ILE A 146 2.76 -12.55 7.22
N LYS A 147 2.25 -13.76 6.97
CA LYS A 147 3.08 -14.97 6.86
C LYS A 147 3.53 -15.10 5.41
N ARG A 148 4.85 -15.01 5.17
CA ARG A 148 5.39 -15.11 3.80
C ARG A 148 5.21 -16.51 3.21
N SER A 149 5.13 -17.56 4.05
CA SER A 149 4.79 -18.92 3.61
C SER A 149 3.40 -19.00 2.98
N ASP A 150 2.45 -18.17 3.41
CA ASP A 150 1.11 -18.06 2.82
C ASP A 150 1.14 -17.59 1.36
N PHE A 151 2.26 -17.01 0.92
CA PHE A 151 2.52 -16.56 -0.44
C PHE A 151 3.57 -17.44 -1.14
N GLY A 152 3.85 -18.65 -0.61
CA GLY A 152 4.79 -19.58 -1.20
C GLY A 152 6.27 -19.28 -0.94
N VAL A 153 6.59 -18.31 -0.07
CA VAL A 153 7.98 -17.94 0.27
C VAL A 153 8.34 -18.50 1.65
N SER A 154 8.99 -19.67 1.68
CA SER A 154 9.27 -20.41 2.93
C SER A 154 10.76 -20.65 3.21
N TYR A 155 11.66 -20.12 2.37
CA TYR A 155 13.10 -20.29 2.59
C TYR A 155 13.53 -19.82 3.99
N GLY A 156 14.25 -20.68 4.72
CA GLY A 156 14.79 -20.39 6.05
C GLY A 156 13.75 -20.39 7.19
N VAL A 157 12.46 -20.65 6.92
CA VAL A 157 11.43 -20.72 7.96
C VAL A 157 11.63 -21.93 8.85
N LYS A 158 11.81 -23.11 8.25
CA LYS A 158 11.98 -24.37 8.98
C LYS A 158 13.28 -24.37 9.79
N GLU A 159 14.35 -23.83 9.25
CA GLU A 159 15.67 -23.73 9.87
C GLU A 159 15.76 -22.59 10.89
N GLY A 160 14.74 -21.74 10.98
CA GLY A 160 14.70 -20.58 11.88
C GLY A 160 15.68 -19.47 11.50
N SER A 161 16.25 -19.50 10.29
CA SER A 161 17.18 -18.46 9.84
C SER A 161 16.47 -17.14 9.47
N ALA A 162 15.23 -17.23 9.02
CA ALA A 162 14.37 -16.07 8.77
C ALA A 162 12.93 -16.41 9.22
N SER A 163 12.29 -15.50 9.97
CA SER A 163 10.92 -15.71 10.44
C SER A 163 9.93 -15.86 9.27
N ASP A 164 8.86 -16.60 9.55
CA ASP A 164 7.72 -16.65 8.63
C ASP A 164 6.96 -15.32 8.61
N GLU A 165 6.87 -14.67 9.76
CA GLU A 165 6.30 -13.33 9.85
C GLU A 165 7.20 -12.29 9.17
N LEU A 166 6.59 -11.57 8.24
CA LEU A 166 7.15 -10.44 7.51
C LEU A 166 6.28 -9.22 7.79
N THR A 167 6.84 -8.15 8.33
CA THR A 167 6.13 -6.88 8.48
C THR A 167 6.47 -5.96 7.33
N LEU A 168 5.44 -5.52 6.62
CA LEU A 168 5.49 -4.44 5.64
C LEU A 168 5.27 -3.13 6.38
N ILE A 169 6.09 -2.12 6.10
CA ILE A 169 6.00 -0.78 6.67
C ILE A 169 5.82 0.17 5.50
N ILE A 170 4.74 0.93 5.52
CA ILE A 170 4.29 1.72 4.39
C ILE A 170 4.08 3.15 4.88
N SER A 171 4.81 4.09 4.30
CA SER A 171 4.60 5.52 4.47
C SER A 171 4.34 6.12 3.10
N LEU A 172 3.12 6.60 2.86
CA LEU A 172 2.75 7.19 1.58
C LEU A 172 2.41 8.66 1.75
N GLU A 173 3.03 9.49 0.94
CA GLU A 173 2.59 10.85 0.71
C GLU A 173 1.92 10.95 -0.67
N GLY A 174 0.69 11.41 -0.69
CA GLY A 174 -0.06 11.63 -1.91
C GLY A 174 -0.10 13.10 -2.29
N VAL A 175 -0.02 13.37 -3.58
CA VAL A 175 -0.13 14.72 -4.16
C VAL A 175 -1.31 14.79 -5.11
N GLN A 176 -2.16 15.77 -4.90
CA GLN A 176 -3.22 16.17 -5.81
C GLN A 176 -2.84 17.54 -6.40
N LYS A 177 -2.55 17.56 -7.69
CA LYS A 177 -2.13 18.81 -8.35
C LYS A 177 -3.28 19.79 -8.38
N LYS A 178 -2.94 21.06 -8.16
CA LYS A 178 -3.86 22.17 -8.43
C LYS A 178 -4.19 22.17 -9.93
N GLY A 179 -5.49 22.07 -10.28
CA GLY A 179 -6.01 22.21 -11.64
C GLY A 179 -5.82 23.63 -12.17
#